data_96ebd9740ce6c76a78a2bc8a92c5cad4
#
_entry.id   96ebd9740ce6c76a78a2bc8a92c5cad4
#
_cell.length_a   1.000
_cell.length_b   1.000
_cell.length_c   1.000
_cell.angle_alpha   90.00
_cell.angle_beta   90.00
_cell.angle_gamma   90.00
#
_symmetry.space_group_name_H-M   'P 1'
#
loop_
_entity.id
_entity.type
_entity.pdbx_description
1 polymer ?
#
loop_
_entity_poly.entity_id
_entity_poly.type
_entity_poly.pdbx_seq_one_letter_code
_entity_poly.pdbx_strand_id
1 'polypeptide(L)'
;MNRYFLTTFIIFLLSIKGIHAQENPSATPKMVIETTEGNEEDQTYSGSAPIVAHFTSNPTNVGSYTPHYEWHVYLSGKQDSPYLIRYDRDFDYTFEKSGTSDINLTISFVNGTDTILYQLDDPFSVTASESVLKVPNAFSPNGDGQNDIFKVKDDYKSIIEFHGYIFNRWGKKLFEWDNIAQGWDGKAEGSEVSEGVYFCRIDAKGADGKIYKIRKAINLLRSYINEGNSTTTGK
;
A
#
# COMPACT_ATOMS: atom_id res chain seq x y z
N MET A 1 45.00 -20.39 83.97
CA MET A 1 44.34 -19.11 83.87
C MET A 1 44.31 -18.71 82.39
N ASN A 2 43.30 -19.20 81.65
CA ASN A 2 43.18 -18.99 80.18
C ASN A 2 42.20 -17.82 79.91
N ARG A 3 42.72 -16.82 79.27
CA ARG A 3 41.92 -15.68 78.77
C ARG A 3 41.60 -15.92 77.28
N TYR A 4 40.36 -16.21 76.98
CA TYR A 4 39.89 -16.24 75.59
C TYR A 4 39.60 -14.82 75.14
N PHE A 5 40.33 -14.36 74.09
CA PHE A 5 40.03 -13.13 73.38
C PHE A 5 38.96 -13.40 72.33
N LEU A 6 37.76 -12.86 72.50
CA LEU A 6 36.67 -12.93 71.54
C LEU A 6 36.79 -11.78 70.55
N THR A 7 37.28 -12.03 69.36
CA THR A 7 37.33 -11.07 68.27
C THR A 7 36.00 -11.07 67.56
N THR A 8 35.21 -10.01 67.78
CA THR A 8 33.93 -9.79 67.07
C THR A 8 34.22 -9.28 65.64
N PHE A 9 33.96 -10.10 64.64
CA PHE A 9 34.06 -9.77 63.23
C PHE A 9 32.78 -9.06 62.80
N ILE A 10 32.82 -7.72 62.62
CA ILE A 10 31.71 -6.94 62.11
C ILE A 10 31.75 -7.02 60.55
N ILE A 11 30.84 -7.82 59.98
CA ILE A 11 30.63 -7.86 58.53
C ILE A 11 29.83 -6.66 58.14
N PHE A 12 30.52 -5.69 57.48
CA PHE A 12 29.88 -4.54 56.84
C PHE A 12 29.30 -4.98 55.50
N LEU A 13 27.99 -5.23 55.46
CA LEU A 13 27.27 -5.52 54.20
C LEU A 13 27.18 -4.22 53.41
N LEU A 14 28.12 -3.99 52.46
CA LEU A 14 27.93 -2.99 51.43
C LEU A 14 26.78 -3.43 50.50
N SER A 15 25.64 -2.82 50.63
CA SER A 15 24.58 -2.90 49.66
C SER A 15 25.02 -2.13 48.41
N ILE A 16 25.57 -2.85 47.43
CA ILE A 16 25.80 -2.31 46.09
C ILE A 16 24.41 -2.10 45.48
N LYS A 17 23.90 -0.86 45.59
CA LYS A 17 22.79 -0.45 44.69
C LYS A 17 23.34 -0.47 43.29
N GLY A 18 22.89 -1.43 42.48
CA GLY A 18 23.20 -1.48 41.07
C GLY A 18 22.79 -0.13 40.46
N ILE A 19 23.76 0.62 39.99
CA ILE A 19 23.51 1.79 39.14
C ILE A 19 23.07 1.21 37.82
N HIS A 20 21.76 1.05 37.60
CA HIS A 20 21.24 0.86 36.27
C HIS A 20 21.48 2.18 35.54
N ALA A 21 22.42 2.18 34.61
CA ALA A 21 22.52 3.30 33.67
C ALA A 21 21.17 3.39 32.98
N GLN A 22 20.47 4.52 33.13
CA GLN A 22 19.24 4.78 32.43
C GLN A 22 19.62 4.92 30.96
N GLU A 23 19.15 3.99 30.13
CA GLU A 23 19.32 4.10 28.69
C GLU A 23 18.63 5.37 28.19
N ASN A 24 19.25 6.08 27.27
CA ASN A 24 18.67 7.28 26.66
C ASN A 24 17.37 6.93 25.93
N PRO A 25 16.38 7.85 25.92
CA PRO A 25 15.21 7.70 25.07
C PRO A 25 15.60 7.47 23.60
N SER A 26 14.91 6.56 22.94
CA SER A 26 15.12 6.21 21.55
C SER A 26 13.78 5.84 20.91
N ALA A 27 13.78 5.35 19.67
CA ALA A 27 12.60 4.83 18.98
C ALA A 27 12.95 3.70 18.03
N THR A 28 11.95 2.87 17.69
CA THR A 28 12.01 1.82 16.67
C THR A 28 10.83 1.99 15.71
N PRO A 29 10.85 3.03 14.85
CA PRO A 29 9.75 3.32 13.95
C PRO A 29 9.50 2.17 12.98
N LYS A 30 8.24 2.05 12.53
CA LYS A 30 7.82 1.03 11.57
C LYS A 30 6.91 1.64 10.52
N MET A 31 7.00 1.12 9.31
CA MET A 31 6.05 1.33 8.22
C MET A 31 5.37 0.00 7.92
N VAL A 32 4.03 0.01 7.85
CA VAL A 32 3.21 -1.14 7.49
C VAL A 32 2.35 -0.76 6.30
N ILE A 33 2.40 -1.54 5.23
CA ILE A 33 1.62 -1.33 4.01
C ILE A 33 0.43 -2.28 4.00
N GLU A 34 -0.76 -1.78 3.68
CA GLU A 34 -1.91 -2.61 3.39
C GLU A 34 -1.79 -3.21 1.98
N THR A 35 -1.82 -4.54 1.89
CA THR A 35 -1.85 -5.26 0.61
C THR A 35 -3.06 -6.19 0.52
N THR A 36 -3.38 -6.68 -0.67
CA THR A 36 -4.46 -7.66 -0.88
C THR A 36 -4.19 -9.02 -0.22
N GLU A 37 -2.93 -9.30 0.10
CA GLU A 37 -2.49 -10.54 0.74
C GLU A 37 -2.34 -10.41 2.27
N GLY A 38 -2.51 -9.18 2.79
CA GLY A 38 -2.36 -8.83 4.21
C GLY A 38 -1.43 -7.64 4.40
N ASN A 39 -1.08 -7.35 5.65
CA ASN A 39 -0.21 -6.23 5.98
C ASN A 39 1.27 -6.64 5.87
N GLU A 40 2.08 -5.79 5.25
CA GLU A 40 3.52 -5.98 5.04
C GLU A 40 4.32 -4.90 5.77
N GLU A 41 5.25 -5.31 6.65
CA GLU A 41 6.18 -4.40 7.33
C GLU A 41 7.51 -4.36 6.58
N ASP A 42 7.90 -3.20 6.06
CA ASP A 42 9.17 -3.03 5.35
C ASP A 42 9.71 -1.59 5.53
N GLN A 43 11.01 -1.41 5.25
CA GLN A 43 11.66 -0.10 5.16
C GLN A 43 11.40 0.57 3.80
N THR A 44 11.22 -0.24 2.75
CA THR A 44 10.97 0.22 1.39
C THR A 44 9.86 -0.58 0.74
N TYR A 45 8.94 0.09 0.05
CA TYR A 45 7.86 -0.56 -0.67
C TYR A 45 7.69 0.00 -2.08
N SER A 46 7.36 -0.87 -3.04
CA SER A 46 7.06 -0.46 -4.41
C SER A 46 5.80 -1.18 -4.91
N GLY A 47 4.81 -0.42 -5.33
CA GLY A 47 3.52 -0.97 -5.71
C GLY A 47 2.70 -0.10 -6.66
N SER A 48 1.44 -0.49 -6.82
CA SER A 48 0.44 0.23 -7.60
C SER A 48 -0.32 1.20 -6.70
N ALA A 49 -0.43 2.48 -7.07
CA ALA A 49 -1.27 3.43 -6.36
C ALA A 49 -2.77 3.10 -6.52
N PRO A 50 -3.63 3.39 -5.50
CA PRO A 50 -3.27 3.98 -4.21
C PRO A 50 -2.56 2.99 -3.29
N ILE A 51 -1.56 3.46 -2.52
CA ILE A 51 -0.84 2.67 -1.52
C ILE A 51 -1.19 3.23 -0.14
N VAL A 52 -1.79 2.42 0.73
CA VAL A 52 -2.09 2.78 2.12
C VAL A 52 -0.94 2.35 3.01
N ALA A 53 -0.38 3.29 3.76
CA ALA A 53 0.73 3.05 4.68
C ALA A 53 0.42 3.58 6.08
N HIS A 54 0.79 2.81 7.09
CA HIS A 54 0.69 3.13 8.51
C HIS A 54 2.09 3.33 9.08
N PHE A 55 2.34 4.49 9.67
CA PHE A 55 3.61 4.84 10.28
C PHE A 55 3.46 4.89 11.79
N THR A 56 4.32 4.15 12.51
CA THR A 56 4.35 4.13 13.97
C THR A 56 5.73 4.51 14.47
N SER A 57 5.80 5.37 15.48
CA SER A 57 7.07 5.88 16.01
C SER A 57 7.74 4.95 17.02
N ASN A 58 6.98 4.18 17.78
CA ASN A 58 7.42 3.21 18.80
C ASN A 58 8.56 3.72 19.68
N PRO A 59 8.37 4.81 20.46
CA PRO A 59 9.40 5.34 21.34
C PRO A 59 9.72 4.35 22.48
N THR A 60 11.00 4.27 22.85
CA THR A 60 11.54 3.39 23.89
C THR A 60 12.31 4.18 24.93
N ASN A 61 12.45 3.64 26.16
CA ASN A 61 13.20 4.22 27.28
C ASN A 61 12.83 5.68 27.59
N VAL A 62 11.56 6.06 27.35
CA VAL A 62 11.08 7.45 27.47
C VAL A 62 11.25 8.01 28.88
N GLY A 63 11.07 7.18 29.94
CA GLY A 63 11.27 7.58 31.33
C GLY A 63 10.45 8.82 31.71
N SER A 64 11.13 9.89 32.15
CA SER A 64 10.52 11.17 32.50
C SER A 64 10.48 12.22 31.37
N TYR A 65 10.92 11.84 30.17
CA TYR A 65 10.89 12.71 28.99
C TYR A 65 9.51 12.73 28.35
N THR A 66 9.15 13.88 27.79
CA THR A 66 7.95 14.03 26.94
C THR A 66 8.39 14.03 25.48
N PRO A 67 7.93 13.07 24.65
CA PRO A 67 8.29 13.02 23.23
C PRO A 67 7.45 14.01 22.42
N HIS A 68 8.09 14.71 21.50
CA HIS A 68 7.48 15.54 20.47
C HIS A 68 7.90 14.99 19.11
N TYR A 69 6.93 14.64 18.29
CA TYR A 69 7.12 13.94 17.01
C TYR A 69 7.06 14.95 15.87
N GLU A 70 7.89 14.72 14.84
CA GLU A 70 7.84 15.46 13.59
C GLU A 70 8.18 14.52 12.42
N TRP A 71 7.15 14.17 11.67
CA TRP A 71 7.25 13.37 10.45
C TRP A 71 7.28 14.27 9.24
N HIS A 72 8.26 14.07 8.37
CA HIS A 72 8.38 14.76 7.09
C HIS A 72 8.19 13.76 5.95
N VAL A 73 7.26 14.06 5.02
CA VAL A 73 7.06 13.31 3.78
C VAL A 73 7.43 14.20 2.60
N TYR A 74 8.36 13.76 1.77
CA TYR A 74 8.88 14.52 0.64
C TYR A 74 9.09 13.63 -0.58
N LEU A 75 9.08 14.21 -1.77
CA LEU A 75 9.48 13.49 -2.98
C LEU A 75 10.98 13.19 -2.90
N SER A 76 11.37 11.98 -3.26
CA SER A 76 12.77 11.55 -3.24
C SER A 76 13.65 12.56 -4.00
N GLY A 77 14.77 12.95 -3.38
CA GLY A 77 15.67 13.99 -3.87
C GLY A 77 15.21 15.44 -3.61
N LYS A 78 14.12 15.67 -2.86
CA LYS A 78 13.61 17.02 -2.48
C LYS A 78 13.44 17.18 -0.97
N GLN A 79 14.46 16.78 -0.20
CA GLN A 79 14.41 16.78 1.27
C GLN A 79 14.14 18.16 1.89
N ASP A 80 14.55 19.25 1.22
CA ASP A 80 14.33 20.62 1.70
C ASP A 80 12.89 21.13 1.52
N SER A 81 12.00 20.32 0.90
CA SER A 81 10.63 20.71 0.58
C SER A 81 9.64 19.57 0.83
N PRO A 82 9.34 19.26 2.13
CA PRO A 82 8.32 18.28 2.45
C PRO A 82 6.94 18.76 1.95
N TYR A 83 6.18 17.86 1.34
CA TYR A 83 4.80 18.16 0.92
C TYR A 83 3.78 17.82 2.02
N LEU A 84 4.20 17.11 3.06
CA LEU A 84 3.39 16.81 4.24
C LEU A 84 4.28 16.81 5.49
N ILE A 85 3.79 17.44 6.56
CA ILE A 85 4.37 17.38 7.89
C ILE A 85 3.29 16.90 8.85
N ARG A 86 3.64 15.99 9.78
CA ARG A 86 2.77 15.47 10.84
C ARG A 86 3.49 15.56 12.18
N TYR A 87 2.72 15.89 13.21
CA TYR A 87 3.19 15.98 14.60
C TYR A 87 2.56 14.91 15.50
N ASP A 88 1.76 14.03 14.92
CA ASP A 88 1.15 12.91 15.62
C ASP A 88 2.22 11.87 15.98
N ARG A 89 1.97 11.10 17.03
CA ARG A 89 2.83 9.97 17.39
C ARG A 89 2.91 8.95 16.26
N ASP A 90 1.75 8.60 15.72
CA ASP A 90 1.57 7.63 14.65
C ASP A 90 0.59 8.24 13.64
N PHE A 91 0.70 7.92 12.33
CA PHE A 91 -0.21 8.44 11.32
C PHE A 91 -0.36 7.48 10.14
N ASP A 92 -1.48 7.63 9.44
CA ASP A 92 -1.76 6.90 8.20
C ASP A 92 -1.68 7.86 7.01
N TYR A 93 -1.22 7.33 5.86
CA TYR A 93 -1.17 8.10 4.63
C TYR A 93 -1.44 7.23 3.41
N THR A 94 -2.21 7.76 2.45
CA THR A 94 -2.46 7.12 1.16
C THR A 94 -1.69 7.83 0.06
N PHE A 95 -0.76 7.11 -0.58
CA PHE A 95 0.01 7.61 -1.72
C PHE A 95 -0.79 7.42 -3.01
N GLU A 96 -1.41 8.50 -3.48
CA GLU A 96 -2.24 8.52 -4.69
C GLU A 96 -1.49 9.02 -5.94
N LYS A 97 -0.25 9.50 -5.80
CA LYS A 97 0.55 10.03 -6.90
C LYS A 97 1.73 9.12 -7.18
N SER A 98 1.98 8.85 -8.48
CA SER A 98 3.16 8.12 -8.92
C SER A 98 4.45 8.86 -8.58
N GLY A 99 5.50 8.08 -8.29
CA GLY A 99 6.81 8.57 -7.89
C GLY A 99 7.24 7.96 -6.55
N THR A 100 8.45 8.30 -6.12
CA THR A 100 9.02 7.86 -4.85
C THR A 100 8.89 8.97 -3.81
N SER A 101 8.33 8.61 -2.66
CA SER A 101 8.24 9.45 -1.47
C SER A 101 9.11 8.87 -0.37
N ASP A 102 9.92 9.71 0.25
CA ASP A 102 10.73 9.37 1.41
C ASP A 102 10.09 9.98 2.66
N ILE A 103 10.07 9.22 3.75
CA ILE A 103 9.43 9.60 5.01
C ILE A 103 10.45 9.55 6.13
N ASN A 104 10.69 10.67 6.76
CA ASN A 104 11.62 10.80 7.88
C ASN A 104 10.89 11.12 9.18
N LEU A 105 11.47 10.70 10.31
CA LEU A 105 10.99 10.98 11.66
C LEU A 105 12.09 11.63 12.48
N THR A 106 11.73 12.72 13.13
CA THR A 106 12.50 13.33 14.22
C THR A 106 11.66 13.31 15.50
N ILE A 107 12.24 12.88 16.62
CA ILE A 107 11.60 12.94 17.94
C ILE A 107 12.48 13.74 18.87
N SER A 108 11.91 14.80 19.46
CA SER A 108 12.54 15.56 20.52
C SER A 108 12.00 15.07 21.88
N PHE A 109 12.83 14.38 22.65
CA PHE A 109 12.51 13.97 24.02
C PHE A 109 12.90 15.07 24.99
N VAL A 110 11.93 15.73 25.62
CA VAL A 110 12.14 16.92 26.49
C VAL A 110 11.85 16.58 27.93
N ASN A 111 12.79 16.96 28.83
CA ASN A 111 12.62 16.89 30.27
C ASN A 111 13.17 18.16 30.92
N GLY A 112 12.29 19.15 31.22
CA GLY A 112 12.68 20.47 31.66
C GLY A 112 13.54 21.20 30.65
N THR A 113 14.82 21.42 30.97
CA THR A 113 15.80 22.08 30.08
C THR A 113 16.63 21.08 29.27
N ASP A 114 16.50 19.80 29.55
CA ASP A 114 17.21 18.73 28.86
C ASP A 114 16.40 18.25 27.63
N THR A 115 17.09 18.06 26.51
CA THR A 115 16.48 17.59 25.25
C THR A 115 17.40 16.59 24.59
N ILE A 116 16.85 15.40 24.31
CA ILE A 116 17.51 14.36 23.54
C ILE A 116 16.80 14.24 22.20
N LEU A 117 17.58 14.32 21.11
CA LEU A 117 17.08 14.23 19.75
C LEU A 117 17.29 12.82 19.20
N TYR A 118 16.22 12.23 18.69
CA TYR A 118 16.25 11.03 17.87
C TYR A 118 15.95 11.43 16.42
N GLN A 119 16.69 10.89 15.47
CA GLN A 119 16.42 10.99 14.03
C GLN A 119 16.47 9.61 13.43
N LEU A 120 15.55 9.32 12.53
CA LEU A 120 15.57 8.09 11.76
C LEU A 120 16.76 8.12 10.79
N ASP A 121 17.69 7.16 10.91
CA ASP A 121 18.93 7.13 10.12
C ASP A 121 18.65 6.90 8.64
N ASP A 122 17.82 5.89 8.33
CA ASP A 122 17.40 5.57 6.96
C ASP A 122 15.90 5.86 6.82
N PRO A 123 15.48 6.84 5.98
CA PRO A 123 14.07 7.13 5.74
C PRO A 123 13.30 5.92 5.22
N PHE A 124 12.01 5.80 5.57
CA PHE A 124 11.12 4.92 4.84
C PHE A 124 10.95 5.43 3.41
N SER A 125 10.76 4.51 2.45
CA SER A 125 10.61 4.87 1.04
C SER A 125 9.43 4.12 0.42
N VAL A 126 8.48 4.88 -0.17
CA VAL A 126 7.31 4.33 -0.86
C VAL A 126 7.33 4.77 -2.31
N THR A 127 7.38 3.81 -3.23
CA THR A 127 7.34 4.05 -4.67
C THR A 127 6.01 3.60 -5.26
N ALA A 128 5.21 4.55 -5.72
CA ALA A 128 4.02 4.30 -6.51
C ALA A 128 4.35 4.27 -8.01
N SER A 129 4.02 3.17 -8.68
CA SER A 129 4.33 2.97 -10.11
C SER A 129 3.55 3.94 -11.02
N GLU A 130 4.04 4.13 -12.26
CA GLU A 130 3.27 4.81 -13.31
C GLU A 130 2.03 4.00 -13.68
N SER A 131 1.03 4.70 -14.24
CA SER A 131 -0.23 4.09 -14.62
C SER A 131 -0.14 3.26 -15.90
N VAL A 132 -0.81 2.12 -15.90
CA VAL A 132 -0.98 1.24 -17.07
C VAL A 132 -2.44 0.83 -17.16
N LEU A 133 -3.05 0.99 -18.35
CA LEU A 133 -4.42 0.57 -18.61
C LEU A 133 -4.53 -0.01 -20.02
N LYS A 134 -4.94 -1.28 -20.13
CA LYS A 134 -5.16 -1.97 -21.41
C LYS A 134 -6.52 -2.65 -21.41
N VAL A 135 -7.15 -2.68 -22.59
CA VAL A 135 -8.49 -3.24 -22.78
C VAL A 135 -8.46 -4.25 -23.92
N PRO A 136 -9.04 -5.44 -23.79
CA PRO A 136 -9.13 -6.41 -24.87
C PRO A 136 -10.03 -5.89 -26.02
N ASN A 137 -10.05 -6.59 -27.15
CA ASN A 137 -10.90 -6.26 -28.29
C ASN A 137 -12.00 -7.30 -28.54
N ALA A 138 -12.00 -8.38 -27.76
CA ALA A 138 -12.99 -9.44 -27.82
C ALA A 138 -13.10 -10.16 -26.50
N PHE A 139 -14.22 -10.84 -26.29
CA PHE A 139 -14.44 -11.77 -25.18
C PHE A 139 -15.46 -12.83 -25.60
N SER A 140 -15.51 -13.95 -24.87
CA SER A 140 -16.32 -15.12 -25.20
C SER A 140 -17.10 -15.63 -23.98
N PRO A 141 -18.27 -15.05 -23.66
CA PRO A 141 -19.06 -15.46 -22.50
C PRO A 141 -19.81 -16.77 -22.80
N ASN A 142 -19.09 -17.91 -22.92
CA ASN A 142 -19.56 -19.24 -23.21
C ASN A 142 -19.55 -20.18 -21.99
N GLY A 143 -19.03 -19.71 -20.82
CA GLY A 143 -18.99 -20.43 -19.54
C GLY A 143 -17.85 -21.42 -19.42
N ASP A 144 -16.79 -21.32 -20.24
CA ASP A 144 -15.61 -22.18 -20.18
C ASP A 144 -14.56 -21.70 -19.16
N GLY A 145 -14.80 -20.56 -18.48
CA GLY A 145 -13.90 -19.93 -17.52
C GLY A 145 -12.80 -19.06 -18.14
N GLN A 146 -12.77 -18.94 -19.49
CA GLN A 146 -11.78 -18.13 -20.19
C GLN A 146 -12.44 -16.99 -20.97
N ASN A 147 -12.03 -15.75 -20.67
CA ASN A 147 -12.56 -14.56 -21.34
C ASN A 147 -14.10 -14.44 -21.30
N ASP A 148 -14.76 -15.02 -20.32
CA ASP A 148 -16.21 -14.94 -20.13
C ASP A 148 -16.67 -13.53 -19.76
N ILE A 149 -15.77 -12.72 -19.21
CA ILE A 149 -16.03 -11.34 -18.76
C ILE A 149 -15.16 -10.38 -19.58
N PHE A 150 -15.82 -9.40 -20.20
CA PHE A 150 -15.10 -8.26 -20.79
C PHE A 150 -14.67 -7.30 -19.68
N LYS A 151 -13.38 -7.27 -19.35
CA LYS A 151 -12.80 -6.40 -18.32
C LYS A 151 -11.48 -5.79 -18.79
N VAL A 152 -10.97 -4.83 -18.03
CA VAL A 152 -9.59 -4.35 -18.16
C VAL A 152 -8.64 -5.55 -17.97
N LYS A 153 -7.50 -5.55 -18.69
CA LYS A 153 -6.48 -6.59 -18.49
C LYS A 153 -5.88 -6.52 -17.10
N ASP A 154 -5.60 -7.66 -16.50
CA ASP A 154 -5.17 -7.77 -15.09
C ASP A 154 -3.78 -7.14 -14.81
N ASP A 155 -3.03 -6.73 -15.85
CA ASP A 155 -1.76 -6.00 -15.74
C ASP A 155 -1.93 -4.47 -15.58
N TYR A 156 -3.13 -3.98 -15.24
CA TYR A 156 -3.32 -2.56 -14.95
C TYR A 156 -2.56 -2.14 -13.67
N LYS A 157 -2.12 -0.88 -13.65
CA LYS A 157 -1.39 -0.31 -12.50
C LYS A 157 -1.80 1.13 -12.26
N SER A 158 -1.81 1.53 -11.00
CA SER A 158 -1.92 2.92 -10.54
C SER A 158 -3.05 3.70 -11.20
N ILE A 159 -4.23 3.10 -11.32
CA ILE A 159 -5.46 3.75 -11.78
C ILE A 159 -6.26 4.19 -10.55
N ILE A 160 -6.44 5.51 -10.40
CA ILE A 160 -7.08 6.14 -9.23
C ILE A 160 -8.53 6.56 -9.48
N GLU A 161 -8.93 6.73 -10.73
CA GLU A 161 -10.32 6.97 -11.13
C GLU A 161 -10.63 6.08 -12.33
N PHE A 162 -11.82 5.47 -12.36
CA PHE A 162 -12.23 4.58 -13.45
C PHE A 162 -13.74 4.58 -13.63
N HIS A 163 -14.18 4.71 -14.90
CA HIS A 163 -15.58 4.55 -15.32
C HIS A 163 -15.62 3.84 -16.66
N GLY A 164 -16.32 2.70 -16.72
CA GLY A 164 -16.51 1.88 -17.91
C GLY A 164 -17.95 1.83 -18.38
N TYR A 165 -18.16 1.81 -19.70
CA TYR A 165 -19.48 1.76 -20.33
C TYR A 165 -19.48 0.86 -21.54
N ILE A 166 -20.57 0.10 -21.75
CA ILE A 166 -20.82 -0.67 -22.96
C ILE A 166 -22.07 -0.15 -23.65
N PHE A 167 -21.98 0.03 -24.97
CA PHE A 167 -23.07 0.49 -25.82
C PHE A 167 -23.29 -0.50 -26.96
N ASN A 168 -24.55 -0.60 -27.43
CA ASN A 168 -24.87 -1.28 -28.68
C ASN A 168 -24.59 -0.34 -29.88
N ARG A 169 -24.83 -0.87 -31.10
CA ARG A 169 -24.61 -0.13 -32.37
C ARG A 169 -25.51 1.12 -32.53
N TRP A 170 -26.60 1.21 -31.79
CA TRP A 170 -27.53 2.34 -31.82
C TRP A 170 -27.24 3.38 -30.72
N GLY A 171 -26.16 3.17 -29.93
CA GLY A 171 -25.77 4.07 -28.85
C GLY A 171 -26.56 3.87 -27.53
N LYS A 172 -27.43 2.83 -27.43
CA LYS A 172 -28.06 2.49 -26.16
C LYS A 172 -27.01 1.94 -25.21
N LYS A 173 -26.89 2.53 -24.00
CA LYS A 173 -26.04 1.99 -22.92
C LYS A 173 -26.63 0.68 -22.43
N LEU A 174 -25.83 -0.38 -22.38
CA LEU A 174 -26.19 -1.72 -21.93
C LEU A 174 -25.64 -2.04 -20.56
N PHE A 175 -24.44 -1.54 -20.24
CA PHE A 175 -23.76 -1.84 -18.99
C PHE A 175 -22.84 -0.68 -18.61
N GLU A 176 -22.63 -0.49 -17.30
CA GLU A 176 -21.66 0.44 -16.72
C GLU A 176 -21.04 -0.16 -15.46
N TRP A 177 -19.77 0.20 -15.20
CA TRP A 177 -19.08 -0.22 -13.98
C TRP A 177 -17.99 0.77 -13.60
N ASP A 178 -17.72 0.89 -12.28
CA ASP A 178 -16.76 1.82 -11.69
C ASP A 178 -15.61 1.09 -10.96
N ASN A 179 -15.80 -0.21 -10.66
CA ASN A 179 -14.72 -1.03 -10.11
C ASN A 179 -13.92 -1.66 -11.25
N ILE A 180 -12.66 -1.24 -11.42
CA ILE A 180 -11.77 -1.68 -12.49
C ILE A 180 -11.58 -3.21 -12.57
N ALA A 181 -11.68 -3.92 -11.43
CA ALA A 181 -11.57 -5.37 -11.38
C ALA A 181 -12.81 -6.12 -11.90
N GLN A 182 -13.94 -5.41 -12.02
CA GLN A 182 -15.18 -5.93 -12.57
C GLN A 182 -15.23 -5.78 -14.10
N GLY A 183 -16.28 -6.32 -14.72
CA GLY A 183 -16.50 -6.24 -16.16
C GLY A 183 -17.88 -6.69 -16.58
N TRP A 184 -18.11 -6.72 -17.89
CA TRP A 184 -19.37 -7.08 -18.52
C TRP A 184 -19.43 -8.56 -18.92
N ASP A 185 -20.47 -9.26 -18.49
CA ASP A 185 -20.72 -10.68 -18.76
C ASP A 185 -21.48 -10.96 -20.08
N GLY A 186 -21.72 -9.95 -20.90
CA GLY A 186 -22.49 -10.09 -22.14
C GLY A 186 -24.00 -10.11 -21.93
N LYS A 187 -24.50 -9.59 -20.81
CA LYS A 187 -25.93 -9.44 -20.53
C LYS A 187 -26.34 -7.98 -20.46
N ALA A 188 -27.60 -7.72 -20.77
CA ALA A 188 -28.28 -6.44 -20.55
C ALA A 188 -29.66 -6.72 -19.93
N GLU A 189 -29.98 -6.00 -18.84
CA GLU A 189 -31.26 -6.16 -18.14
C GLU A 189 -31.55 -7.62 -17.75
N GLY A 190 -30.49 -8.39 -17.37
CA GLY A 190 -30.58 -9.80 -16.96
C GLY A 190 -30.67 -10.81 -18.11
N SER A 191 -30.74 -10.38 -19.37
CA SER A 191 -30.83 -11.25 -20.54
C SER A 191 -29.54 -11.20 -21.37
N GLU A 192 -29.18 -12.32 -21.97
CA GLU A 192 -28.04 -12.40 -22.89
C GLU A 192 -28.28 -11.53 -24.13
N VAL A 193 -27.25 -10.78 -24.53
CA VAL A 193 -27.28 -10.06 -25.80
C VAL A 193 -26.69 -10.93 -26.92
N SER A 194 -27.05 -10.65 -28.17
CA SER A 194 -26.60 -11.39 -29.36
C SER A 194 -25.10 -11.26 -29.56
N GLU A 195 -24.49 -12.25 -30.21
CA GLU A 195 -23.12 -12.11 -30.72
C GLU A 195 -23.01 -10.91 -31.67
N GLY A 196 -21.84 -10.34 -31.72
CA GLY A 196 -21.56 -9.18 -32.58
C GLY A 196 -20.69 -8.12 -31.99
N VAL A 197 -20.74 -6.93 -32.62
CA VAL A 197 -19.91 -5.79 -32.26
C VAL A 197 -20.67 -4.88 -31.29
N TYR A 198 -19.99 -4.54 -30.19
CA TYR A 198 -20.37 -3.56 -29.18
C TYR A 198 -19.32 -2.47 -29.07
N PHE A 199 -19.61 -1.40 -28.35
CA PHE A 199 -18.70 -0.27 -28.20
C PHE A 199 -18.41 -0.07 -26.72
N CYS A 200 -17.13 -0.13 -26.39
CA CYS A 200 -16.62 0.15 -25.06
C CYS A 200 -16.16 1.62 -24.98
N ARG A 201 -16.55 2.29 -23.92
CA ARG A 201 -16.00 3.58 -23.49
C ARG A 201 -15.42 3.43 -22.11
N ILE A 202 -14.16 3.85 -21.92
CA ILE A 202 -13.54 3.95 -20.61
C ILE A 202 -12.99 5.37 -20.45
N ASP A 203 -13.34 6.00 -19.35
CA ASP A 203 -12.78 7.23 -18.87
C ASP A 203 -12.07 6.90 -17.55
N ALA A 204 -10.74 7.12 -17.48
CA ALA A 204 -9.95 6.77 -16.32
C ALA A 204 -8.81 7.76 -16.12
N LYS A 205 -8.24 7.79 -14.90
CA LYS A 205 -7.11 8.64 -14.55
C LYS A 205 -6.06 7.83 -13.79
N GLY A 206 -4.82 7.99 -14.22
CA GLY A 206 -3.64 7.42 -13.59
C GLY A 206 -3.11 8.28 -12.45
N ALA A 207 -2.42 7.67 -11.51
CA ALA A 207 -1.70 8.33 -10.42
C ALA A 207 -0.58 9.27 -10.92
N ASP A 208 -0.07 9.02 -12.11
CA ASP A 208 0.88 9.88 -12.86
C ASP A 208 0.22 11.09 -13.52
N GLY A 209 -1.11 11.27 -13.34
CA GLY A 209 -1.90 12.33 -13.96
C GLY A 209 -2.37 12.03 -15.38
N LYS A 210 -2.01 10.87 -15.94
CA LYS A 210 -2.41 10.48 -17.29
C LYS A 210 -3.92 10.23 -17.37
N ILE A 211 -4.55 10.84 -18.38
CA ILE A 211 -5.98 10.68 -18.65
C ILE A 211 -6.18 9.65 -19.76
N TYR A 212 -6.95 8.62 -19.46
CA TYR A 212 -7.33 7.58 -20.40
C TYR A 212 -8.75 7.83 -20.90
N LYS A 213 -8.90 8.05 -22.22
CA LYS A 213 -10.18 8.17 -22.92
C LYS A 213 -10.25 7.12 -24.00
N ILE A 214 -10.57 5.89 -23.61
CA ILE A 214 -10.63 4.76 -24.53
C ILE A 214 -12.01 4.68 -25.15
N ARG A 215 -12.05 4.54 -26.48
CA ARG A 215 -13.23 4.32 -27.30
C ARG A 215 -12.89 3.18 -28.26
N LYS A 216 -13.55 2.04 -28.10
CA LYS A 216 -13.13 0.82 -28.80
C LYS A 216 -14.32 -0.04 -29.19
N ALA A 217 -14.32 -0.54 -30.42
CA ALA A 217 -15.20 -1.64 -30.80
C ALA A 217 -14.70 -2.94 -30.17
N ILE A 218 -15.60 -3.74 -29.65
CA ILE A 218 -15.34 -5.02 -29.01
C ILE A 218 -16.24 -6.09 -29.63
N ASN A 219 -15.72 -7.30 -29.78
CA ASN A 219 -16.45 -8.44 -30.31
C ASN A 219 -16.91 -9.36 -29.18
N LEU A 220 -18.20 -9.69 -29.15
CA LEU A 220 -18.77 -10.73 -28.32
C LEU A 220 -18.94 -11.99 -29.15
N LEU A 221 -18.28 -13.09 -28.77
CA LEU A 221 -18.12 -14.33 -29.51
C LEU A 221 -18.51 -15.54 -28.63
N ARG A 222 -19.78 -15.95 -28.57
CA ARG A 222 -20.22 -17.06 -27.71
C ARG A 222 -19.87 -18.45 -28.30
N SER A 223 -19.82 -18.54 -29.63
CA SER A 223 -19.52 -19.78 -30.35
C SER A 223 -18.02 -20.11 -30.46
N TYR A 224 -17.15 -19.23 -29.90
CA TYR A 224 -15.71 -19.46 -29.93
C TYR A 224 -15.30 -20.51 -28.89
N ILE A 225 -14.95 -21.73 -29.38
CA ILE A 225 -14.36 -22.80 -28.58
C ILE A 225 -12.84 -22.73 -28.78
N ASN A 226 -12.09 -22.56 -27.68
CA ASN A 226 -10.64 -22.60 -27.73
C ASN A 226 -10.21 -24.08 -27.89
N GLU A 227 -9.92 -24.54 -29.11
CA GLU A 227 -9.51 -25.93 -29.40
C GLU A 227 -8.12 -26.30 -28.81
N GLY A 228 -7.55 -25.45 -27.97
CA GLY A 228 -6.20 -25.62 -27.38
C GLY A 228 -6.06 -26.74 -26.33
N ASN A 229 -7.12 -27.49 -25.97
CA ASN A 229 -7.06 -28.50 -24.91
C ASN A 229 -7.79 -29.84 -25.25
N SER A 230 -7.89 -30.21 -26.50
CA SER A 230 -8.31 -31.58 -26.84
C SER A 230 -7.11 -32.54 -26.67
N THR A 231 -6.94 -33.10 -25.48
CA THR A 231 -6.15 -34.31 -25.27
C THR A 231 -6.82 -35.43 -26.08
N THR A 232 -6.26 -35.77 -27.24
CA THR A 232 -6.60 -36.95 -28.03
C THR A 232 -6.24 -38.18 -27.19
N THR A 233 -7.21 -38.74 -26.45
CA THR A 233 -7.11 -40.13 -26.00
C THR A 233 -7.30 -41.01 -27.21
N GLY A 234 -6.20 -41.33 -27.92
CA GLY A 234 -6.14 -42.36 -28.93
C GLY A 234 -6.37 -43.71 -28.28
N LYS A 235 -7.29 -44.46 -28.87
CA LYS A 235 -7.42 -45.90 -28.69
C LYS A 235 -6.22 -46.62 -29.29
#